data_1056b54dd0be74dee27a8bade8753451
#
_entry.id   1056b54dd0be74dee27a8bade8753451
#
_cell.length_a   1.000
_cell.length_b   1.000
_cell.length_c   1.000
_cell.angle_alpha   90.00
_cell.angle_beta   90.00
_cell.angle_gamma   90.00
#
_symmetry.space_group_name_H-M   'P 1'
#
loop_
_entity.id
_entity.type
_entity.pdbx_description
1 polymer ?
#
loop_
_entity_poly.entity_id
_entity_poly.type
_entity_poly.pdbx_seq_one_letter_code
_entity_poly.pdbx_strand_id
1 'polypeptide(L)'
;MARALNLLSTAVLASGVFSGVSAPAEAAAPAAEIIPIDLLLAGSYTDAAREAIAIWNRAVPSIRFVEQNTPAPLRVMEYKTARGIQSHVNIKGAGRGWVYLEVGDAQLYKPSRIVVHELGHILSLPDLGPGSPCSKVMSGAWAGSGCVNVQPDAAEKAAVRNFFAANNVGDRVPWWGSA
;
A
#
# COMPACT_ATOMS: atom_id res chain seq x y z
N MET A 1 25.95 -17.21 -88.37
CA MET A 1 26.78 -16.13 -87.79
C MET A 1 25.93 -15.32 -86.88
N ALA A 2 25.98 -15.59 -85.56
CA ALA A 2 25.21 -14.85 -84.57
C ALA A 2 26.14 -14.40 -83.45
N ARG A 3 26.28 -13.10 -83.31
CA ARG A 3 27.08 -12.45 -82.24
C ARG A 3 26.35 -12.41 -80.95
N ALA A 4 26.91 -12.97 -79.89
CA ALA A 4 26.44 -12.84 -78.51
C ALA A 4 26.90 -11.47 -77.98
N LEU A 5 25.95 -10.73 -77.42
CA LEU A 5 26.15 -9.48 -76.67
C LEU A 5 26.18 -9.79 -75.20
N ASN A 6 27.32 -9.62 -74.54
CA ASN A 6 27.46 -9.72 -73.07
C ASN A 6 27.02 -8.40 -72.44
N LEU A 7 25.98 -8.42 -71.61
CA LEU A 7 25.58 -7.31 -70.75
C LEU A 7 26.22 -7.55 -69.38
N LEU A 8 27.16 -6.70 -69.00
CA LEU A 8 27.67 -6.61 -67.62
C LEU A 8 26.67 -5.83 -66.78
N SER A 9 26.08 -6.53 -65.86
CA SER A 9 25.28 -5.88 -64.81
C SER A 9 26.18 -5.51 -63.60
N THR A 10 26.35 -4.21 -63.39
CA THR A 10 27.02 -3.68 -62.18
C THR A 10 26.00 -3.62 -61.04
N ALA A 11 26.18 -4.45 -60.00
CA ALA A 11 25.43 -4.38 -58.77
C ALA A 11 26.00 -3.27 -57.87
N VAL A 12 25.19 -2.23 -57.62
CA VAL A 12 25.48 -1.19 -56.62
C VAL A 12 25.02 -1.70 -55.25
N LEU A 13 25.98 -2.00 -54.36
CA LEU A 13 25.72 -2.29 -52.95
C LEU A 13 25.47 -0.96 -52.21
N ALA A 14 24.22 -0.68 -51.90
CA ALA A 14 23.85 0.43 -50.99
C ALA A 14 24.06 -0.03 -49.54
N SER A 15 25.14 0.46 -48.91
CA SER A 15 25.36 0.28 -47.46
C SER A 15 24.41 1.18 -46.67
N GLY A 16 23.28 0.63 -46.22
CA GLY A 16 22.37 1.30 -45.30
C GLY A 16 22.97 1.38 -43.89
N VAL A 17 23.31 2.59 -43.44
CA VAL A 17 23.69 2.85 -42.05
C VAL A 17 22.42 2.81 -41.22
N PHE A 18 22.15 1.71 -40.52
CA PHE A 18 21.10 1.66 -39.51
C PHE A 18 21.56 2.46 -38.29
N SER A 19 21.09 3.70 -38.16
CA SER A 19 21.19 4.46 -36.93
C SER A 19 20.22 3.82 -35.91
N GLY A 20 20.74 2.98 -35.02
CA GLY A 20 19.98 2.40 -33.94
C GLY A 20 19.55 3.52 -32.97
N VAL A 21 18.28 3.91 -33.03
CA VAL A 21 17.65 4.74 -31.99
C VAL A 21 17.49 3.86 -30.77
N SER A 22 18.38 4.01 -29.77
CA SER A 22 18.21 3.38 -28.46
C SER A 22 16.97 4.00 -27.83
N ALA A 23 15.94 3.17 -27.58
CA ALA A 23 14.81 3.57 -26.77
C ALA A 23 15.31 4.01 -25.38
N PRO A 24 14.80 5.09 -24.79
CA PRO A 24 15.17 5.48 -23.45
C PRO A 24 14.84 4.32 -22.50
N ALA A 25 15.80 3.94 -21.66
CA ALA A 25 15.58 2.93 -20.63
C ALA A 25 14.46 3.44 -19.72
N GLU A 26 13.34 2.71 -19.67
CA GLU A 26 12.25 3.00 -18.76
C GLU A 26 12.80 2.94 -17.33
N ALA A 27 12.73 4.07 -16.62
CA ALA A 27 13.20 4.13 -15.24
C ALA A 27 12.39 3.11 -14.42
N ALA A 28 13.08 2.16 -13.80
CA ALA A 28 12.42 1.18 -12.93
C ALA A 28 11.61 1.91 -11.87
N ALA A 29 10.34 1.51 -11.68
CA ALA A 29 9.52 2.04 -10.62
C ALA A 29 10.22 1.85 -9.26
N PRO A 30 10.19 2.82 -8.35
CA PRO A 30 10.80 2.69 -7.04
C PRO A 30 10.24 1.47 -6.32
N ALA A 31 11.10 0.75 -5.59
CA ALA A 31 10.69 -0.41 -4.82
C ALA A 31 9.65 0.00 -3.77
N ALA A 32 8.67 -0.88 -3.51
CA ALA A 32 7.67 -0.63 -2.50
C ALA A 32 8.30 -0.59 -1.09
N GLU A 33 7.86 0.34 -0.25
CA GLU A 33 8.20 0.37 1.18
C GLU A 33 7.61 -0.85 1.88
N ILE A 34 8.45 -1.67 2.49
CA ILE A 34 8.05 -2.88 3.20
C ILE A 34 7.69 -2.54 4.64
N ILE A 35 6.46 -2.87 5.04
CA ILE A 35 5.93 -2.66 6.40
C ILE A 35 5.68 -4.04 7.02
N PRO A 36 6.64 -4.56 7.83
CA PRO A 36 6.43 -5.82 8.54
C PRO A 36 5.32 -5.66 9.59
N ILE A 37 4.34 -6.58 9.57
CA ILE A 37 3.20 -6.60 10.48
C ILE A 37 3.02 -7.98 11.09
N ASP A 38 2.78 -8.09 12.39
CA ASP A 38 2.38 -9.35 13.01
C ASP A 38 0.90 -9.32 13.45
N LEU A 39 0.24 -10.46 13.27
CA LEU A 39 -1.15 -10.70 13.65
C LEU A 39 -1.28 -11.70 14.81
N LEU A 40 -0.18 -11.97 15.53
CA LEU A 40 -0.12 -13.00 16.58
C LEU A 40 -1.13 -12.78 17.69
N LEU A 41 -1.53 -11.53 17.92
CA LEU A 41 -2.49 -11.14 18.95
C LEU A 41 -3.82 -10.63 18.36
N ALA A 42 -4.04 -10.76 17.06
CA ALA A 42 -5.23 -10.22 16.37
C ALA A 42 -6.54 -10.98 16.72
N GLY A 43 -6.45 -12.17 17.28
CA GLY A 43 -7.60 -12.93 17.76
C GLY A 43 -8.67 -13.14 16.69
N SER A 44 -9.91 -12.78 16.98
CA SER A 44 -11.06 -12.90 16.07
C SER A 44 -10.97 -11.98 14.85
N TYR A 45 -10.11 -10.97 14.89
CA TYR A 45 -9.88 -10.05 13.77
C TYR A 45 -8.84 -10.55 12.75
N THR A 46 -8.23 -11.73 12.94
CA THR A 46 -7.13 -12.19 12.09
C THR A 46 -7.47 -12.18 10.60
N ASP A 47 -8.62 -12.72 10.19
CA ASP A 47 -9.04 -12.76 8.79
C ASP A 47 -9.38 -11.35 8.26
N ALA A 48 -10.02 -10.52 9.07
CA ALA A 48 -10.29 -9.13 8.74
C ALA A 48 -9.01 -8.31 8.54
N ALA A 49 -7.98 -8.58 9.34
CA ALA A 49 -6.67 -7.95 9.21
C ALA A 49 -5.96 -8.39 7.92
N ARG A 50 -6.00 -9.67 7.57
CA ARG A 50 -5.47 -10.16 6.27
C ARG A 50 -6.20 -9.55 5.07
N GLU A 51 -7.55 -9.41 5.16
CA GLU A 51 -8.33 -8.71 4.13
C GLU A 51 -7.87 -7.25 4.00
N ALA A 52 -7.71 -6.53 5.12
CA ALA A 52 -7.27 -5.13 5.15
C ALA A 52 -5.86 -4.95 4.58
N ILE A 53 -4.91 -5.82 4.94
CA ILE A 53 -3.56 -5.88 4.37
C ILE A 53 -3.63 -6.02 2.84
N ALA A 54 -4.43 -6.97 2.35
CA ALA A 54 -4.58 -7.21 0.92
C ALA A 54 -5.21 -6.00 0.20
N ILE A 55 -6.15 -5.29 0.84
CA ILE A 55 -6.77 -4.07 0.30
C ILE A 55 -5.73 -2.97 0.14
N TRP A 56 -4.99 -2.63 1.19
CA TRP A 56 -3.98 -1.58 1.14
C TRP A 56 -2.84 -1.90 0.17
N ASN A 57 -2.34 -3.14 0.16
CA ASN A 57 -1.30 -3.59 -0.77
C ASN A 57 -1.71 -3.45 -2.25
N ARG A 58 -3.01 -3.65 -2.57
CA ARG A 58 -3.53 -3.42 -3.92
C ARG A 58 -3.79 -1.94 -4.20
N ALA A 59 -4.27 -1.20 -3.20
CA ALA A 59 -4.68 0.19 -3.37
C ALA A 59 -3.49 1.14 -3.56
N VAL A 60 -2.35 0.85 -2.91
CA VAL A 60 -1.15 1.70 -2.91
C VAL A 60 0.10 0.84 -3.15
N PRO A 61 0.46 0.56 -4.42
CA PRO A 61 1.58 -0.34 -4.75
C PRO A 61 2.97 0.13 -4.27
N SER A 62 3.10 1.40 -3.88
CA SER A 62 4.35 1.95 -3.30
C SER A 62 4.59 1.57 -1.83
N ILE A 63 3.63 0.91 -1.17
CA ILE A 63 3.79 0.31 0.17
C ILE A 63 3.40 -1.16 0.12
N ARG A 64 3.95 -1.96 1.03
CA ARG A 64 3.60 -3.37 1.15
C ARG A 64 3.65 -3.85 2.59
N PHE A 65 2.51 -4.09 3.19
CA PHE A 65 2.41 -4.86 4.43
C PHE A 65 2.81 -6.31 4.17
N VAL A 66 3.69 -6.85 5.01
CA VAL A 66 4.16 -8.24 4.95
C VAL A 66 3.95 -8.89 6.32
N GLU A 67 3.01 -9.86 6.38
CA GLU A 67 2.72 -10.60 7.61
C GLU A 67 3.95 -11.41 8.05
N GLN A 68 4.25 -11.32 9.34
CA GLN A 68 5.36 -12.03 10.01
C GLN A 68 4.81 -13.00 11.05
N ASN A 69 5.45 -14.14 11.20
CA ASN A 69 5.17 -15.13 12.27
C ASN A 69 5.96 -14.85 13.55
N THR A 70 6.59 -13.70 13.66
CA THR A 70 7.37 -13.22 14.80
C THR A 70 6.98 -11.79 15.10
N PRO A 71 7.24 -11.27 16.33
CA PRO A 71 6.96 -9.89 16.66
C PRO A 71 7.54 -8.91 15.64
N ALA A 72 6.69 -8.04 15.08
CA ALA A 72 7.05 -7.04 14.09
C ALA A 72 6.96 -5.62 14.65
N PRO A 73 7.55 -4.60 13.99
CA PRO A 73 7.43 -3.20 14.39
C PRO A 73 5.99 -2.65 14.35
N LEU A 74 5.12 -3.24 13.53
CA LEU A 74 3.69 -3.00 13.53
C LEU A 74 2.98 -4.26 14.03
N ARG A 75 2.09 -4.09 15.01
CA ARG A 75 1.38 -5.20 15.65
C ARG A 75 -0.11 -4.94 15.69
N VAL A 76 -0.89 -6.00 15.49
CA VAL A 76 -2.34 -5.98 15.64
C VAL A 76 -2.73 -6.79 16.87
N MET A 77 -3.52 -6.19 17.75
CA MET A 77 -3.98 -6.81 18.98
C MET A 77 -5.48 -6.62 19.17
N GLU A 78 -6.18 -7.74 19.37
CA GLU A 78 -7.55 -7.74 19.86
C GLU A 78 -7.57 -7.44 21.35
N TYR A 79 -8.55 -6.65 21.80
CA TYR A 79 -8.79 -6.42 23.22
C TYR A 79 -10.28 -6.26 23.51
N LYS A 80 -10.63 -6.38 24.76
CA LYS A 80 -11.99 -6.18 25.25
C LYS A 80 -11.99 -5.16 26.37
N THR A 81 -12.87 -4.18 26.28
CA THR A 81 -13.05 -3.19 27.34
C THR A 81 -14.53 -3.08 27.75
N ALA A 82 -14.77 -2.85 29.04
CA ALA A 82 -16.11 -2.51 29.56
C ALA A 82 -16.43 -1.01 29.42
N ARG A 83 -15.48 -0.18 28.94
CA ARG A 83 -15.56 1.29 28.98
C ARG A 83 -15.96 1.92 27.65
N GLY A 84 -16.30 1.15 26.62
CA GLY A 84 -16.65 1.67 25.30
C GLY A 84 -15.53 2.41 24.58
N ILE A 85 -14.28 2.05 24.91
CA ILE A 85 -13.11 2.55 24.16
C ILE A 85 -13.11 1.80 22.83
N GLN A 86 -13.20 2.54 21.74
CA GLN A 86 -13.22 1.99 20.38
C GLN A 86 -11.84 1.50 19.94
N SER A 87 -11.82 0.75 18.84
CA SER A 87 -10.60 0.41 18.13
C SER A 87 -9.80 1.67 17.83
N HIS A 88 -8.47 1.58 17.94
CA HIS A 88 -7.57 2.74 17.80
C HIS A 88 -6.13 2.30 17.52
N VAL A 89 -5.28 3.26 17.21
CA VAL A 89 -3.85 3.03 17.00
C VAL A 89 -2.98 3.77 18.01
N ASN A 90 -1.77 3.21 18.25
CA ASN A 90 -0.67 3.91 18.90
C ASN A 90 0.51 3.97 17.93
N ILE A 91 0.66 5.08 17.24
CA ILE A 91 1.64 5.28 16.17
C ILE A 91 3.01 5.55 16.77
N LYS A 92 4.04 4.82 16.31
CA LYS A 92 5.44 4.98 16.72
C LYS A 92 6.34 5.44 15.56
N GLY A 93 5.76 5.72 14.42
CA GLY A 93 6.41 6.15 13.19
C GLY A 93 5.68 5.63 11.96
N ALA A 94 6.14 6.02 10.78
CA ALA A 94 5.56 5.56 9.52
C ALA A 94 5.58 4.02 9.44
N GLY A 95 4.43 3.41 9.26
CA GLY A 95 4.30 1.96 9.21
C GLY A 95 4.62 1.21 10.50
N ARG A 96 4.65 1.87 11.66
CA ARG A 96 5.07 1.27 12.95
C ARG A 96 4.12 1.65 14.06
N GLY A 97 3.90 0.72 15.00
CA GLY A 97 3.08 0.95 16.17
C GLY A 97 2.20 -0.23 16.54
N TRP A 98 1.07 0.07 17.17
CA TRP A 98 0.08 -0.90 17.58
C TRP A 98 -1.28 -0.52 17.02
N VAL A 99 -2.00 -1.51 16.52
CA VAL A 99 -3.42 -1.43 16.17
C VAL A 99 -4.17 -2.22 17.24
N TYR A 100 -5.02 -1.54 17.97
CA TYR A 100 -5.87 -2.11 19.03
C TYR A 100 -7.30 -2.25 18.50
N LEU A 101 -7.81 -3.47 18.45
CA LEU A 101 -9.11 -3.82 17.88
C LEU A 101 -10.06 -4.26 19.00
N GLU A 102 -11.08 -3.46 19.26
CA GLU A 102 -12.05 -3.73 20.33
C GLU A 102 -13.11 -4.72 19.85
N VAL A 103 -13.36 -5.78 20.63
CA VAL A 103 -14.25 -6.91 20.26
C VAL A 103 -15.70 -6.45 20.02
N GLY A 104 -16.19 -5.46 20.80
CA GLY A 104 -17.55 -4.93 20.67
C GLY A 104 -17.77 -4.17 19.36
N ASP A 105 -16.74 -3.57 18.80
CA ASP A 105 -16.84 -2.85 17.54
C ASP A 105 -17.23 -3.77 16.38
N ALA A 106 -16.76 -5.04 16.38
CA ALA A 106 -17.11 -6.03 15.39
C ALA A 106 -18.60 -6.43 15.39
N GLN A 107 -19.33 -6.12 16.45
CA GLN A 107 -20.79 -6.34 16.55
C GLN A 107 -21.57 -5.19 15.91
N LEU A 108 -20.98 -4.02 15.80
CA LEU A 108 -21.60 -2.80 15.29
C LEU A 108 -21.18 -2.46 13.87
N TYR A 109 -19.94 -2.76 13.52
CA TYR A 109 -19.32 -2.39 12.25
C TYR A 109 -18.72 -3.62 11.54
N LYS A 110 -18.55 -3.54 10.22
CA LYS A 110 -17.85 -4.58 9.47
C LYS A 110 -16.40 -4.70 9.94
N PRO A 111 -15.93 -5.89 10.44
CA PRO A 111 -14.59 -6.02 11.01
C PRO A 111 -13.46 -5.58 10.05
N SER A 112 -13.52 -5.96 8.78
CA SER A 112 -12.48 -5.55 7.80
C SER A 112 -12.48 -4.05 7.55
N ARG A 113 -13.63 -3.34 7.67
CA ARG A 113 -13.67 -1.88 7.59
C ARG A 113 -12.95 -1.23 8.78
N ILE A 114 -13.13 -1.77 10.00
CA ILE A 114 -12.42 -1.30 11.19
C ILE A 114 -10.91 -1.40 10.93
N VAL A 115 -10.42 -2.58 10.53
CA VAL A 115 -8.98 -2.78 10.33
C VAL A 115 -8.42 -1.95 9.17
N VAL A 116 -9.16 -1.78 8.06
CA VAL A 116 -8.74 -0.91 6.96
C VAL A 116 -8.58 0.53 7.43
N HIS A 117 -9.51 1.02 8.27
CA HIS A 117 -9.46 2.36 8.87
C HIS A 117 -8.24 2.52 9.79
N GLU A 118 -8.05 1.60 10.74
CA GLU A 118 -6.92 1.66 11.67
C GLU A 118 -5.56 1.56 10.96
N LEU A 119 -5.44 0.70 9.95
CA LEU A 119 -4.25 0.66 9.10
C LEU A 119 -4.06 1.96 8.29
N GLY A 120 -5.14 2.66 7.95
CA GLY A 120 -5.08 4.00 7.35
C GLY A 120 -4.35 5.01 8.23
N HIS A 121 -4.58 4.98 9.55
CA HIS A 121 -3.82 5.81 10.50
C HIS A 121 -2.34 5.45 10.53
N ILE A 122 -2.00 4.16 10.50
CA ILE A 122 -0.61 3.69 10.40
C ILE A 122 0.06 4.21 9.12
N LEU A 123 -0.73 4.39 8.05
CA LEU A 123 -0.29 4.97 6.79
C LEU A 123 -0.40 6.51 6.76
N SER A 124 -0.56 7.16 7.94
CA SER A 124 -0.57 8.62 8.12
C SER A 124 -1.85 9.34 7.65
N LEU A 125 -2.96 8.64 7.50
CA LEU A 125 -4.24 9.28 7.22
C LEU A 125 -4.90 9.73 8.54
N PRO A 126 -5.41 10.96 8.63
CA PRO A 126 -6.20 11.43 9.76
C PRO A 126 -7.65 10.94 9.69
N ASP A 127 -8.34 10.93 10.83
CA ASP A 127 -9.78 10.81 10.86
C ASP A 127 -10.47 11.94 10.10
N LEU A 128 -11.58 11.62 9.47
CA LEU A 128 -12.52 12.59 8.96
C LEU A 128 -13.64 12.81 10.00
N GLY A 129 -14.07 14.06 10.15
CA GLY A 129 -15.07 14.43 11.15
C GLY A 129 -16.51 14.01 10.80
N PRO A 130 -17.48 14.45 11.63
CA PRO A 130 -18.90 14.22 11.40
C PRO A 130 -19.38 14.61 10.01
N GLY A 131 -20.28 13.81 9.43
CA GLY A 131 -20.82 14.02 8.09
C GLY A 131 -19.94 13.46 6.96
N SER A 132 -18.84 12.81 7.27
CA SER A 132 -17.99 12.14 6.27
C SER A 132 -18.73 10.98 5.61
N PRO A 133 -18.61 10.82 4.27
CA PRO A 133 -19.37 9.81 3.55
C PRO A 133 -18.79 8.40 3.73
N CYS A 134 -19.63 7.38 3.55
CA CYS A 134 -19.24 5.97 3.57
C CYS A 134 -18.20 5.60 2.48
N SER A 135 -18.11 6.38 1.41
CA SER A 135 -17.13 6.18 0.33
C SER A 135 -15.67 6.37 0.77
N LYS A 136 -15.44 6.97 1.94
CA LYS A 136 -14.11 7.16 2.53
C LYS A 136 -13.89 6.19 3.67
N VAL A 137 -12.72 5.51 3.69
CA VAL A 137 -12.42 4.58 4.79
C VAL A 137 -12.11 5.33 6.08
N MET A 138 -11.52 6.53 5.98
CA MET A 138 -11.18 7.35 7.14
C MET A 138 -12.36 8.11 7.75
N SER A 139 -13.59 7.91 7.26
CA SER A 139 -14.79 8.38 7.93
C SER A 139 -15.09 7.60 9.23
N GLY A 140 -14.48 6.44 9.43
CA GLY A 140 -14.63 5.64 10.64
C GLY A 140 -16.09 5.39 11.03
N ALA A 141 -16.40 5.55 12.31
CA ALA A 141 -17.74 5.42 12.85
C ALA A 141 -18.73 6.53 12.38
N TRP A 142 -18.23 7.68 11.91
CA TRP A 142 -19.06 8.79 11.42
C TRP A 142 -19.87 8.43 10.17
N ALA A 143 -19.44 7.42 9.42
CA ALA A 143 -20.20 6.89 8.27
C ALA A 143 -21.41 6.04 8.68
N GLY A 144 -21.57 5.73 9.98
CA GLY A 144 -22.62 4.89 10.54
C GLY A 144 -22.34 3.39 10.42
N SER A 145 -23.03 2.60 11.25
CA SER A 145 -22.84 1.14 11.32
C SER A 145 -23.26 0.40 10.05
N GLY A 146 -24.14 0.97 9.23
CA GLY A 146 -24.50 0.41 7.93
C GLY A 146 -23.46 0.59 6.82
N CYS A 147 -22.36 1.32 7.07
CA CYS A 147 -21.30 1.52 6.09
C CYS A 147 -20.40 0.29 5.99
N VAL A 148 -20.36 -0.33 4.82
CA VAL A 148 -19.58 -1.56 4.54
C VAL A 148 -18.41 -1.35 3.58
N ASN A 149 -18.18 -0.10 3.12
CA ASN A 149 -17.06 0.20 2.22
C ASN A 149 -15.72 -0.07 2.91
N VAL A 150 -14.85 -0.83 2.25
CA VAL A 150 -13.48 -1.15 2.70
C VAL A 150 -12.42 -0.65 1.72
N GLN A 151 -12.84 0.05 0.65
CA GLN A 151 -11.90 0.51 -0.37
C GLN A 151 -11.50 1.96 -0.12
N PRO A 152 -10.21 2.27 0.08
CA PRO A 152 -9.76 3.65 0.16
C PRO A 152 -10.02 4.36 -1.18
N ASP A 153 -10.47 5.62 -1.11
CA ASP A 153 -10.75 6.41 -2.29
C ASP A 153 -9.47 6.94 -2.98
N ALA A 154 -9.63 7.66 -4.08
CA ALA A 154 -8.50 8.19 -4.84
C ALA A 154 -7.66 9.20 -4.03
N ALA A 155 -8.30 10.02 -3.18
CA ALA A 155 -7.61 11.01 -2.35
C ALA A 155 -6.84 10.35 -1.20
N GLU A 156 -7.45 9.37 -0.52
CA GLU A 156 -6.80 8.58 0.53
C GLU A 156 -5.57 7.84 -0.01
N LYS A 157 -5.71 7.18 -1.18
CA LYS A 157 -4.58 6.52 -1.85
C LYS A 157 -3.47 7.51 -2.24
N ALA A 158 -3.83 8.69 -2.73
CA ALA A 158 -2.86 9.71 -3.10
C ALA A 158 -2.12 10.27 -1.87
N ALA A 159 -2.82 10.50 -0.76
CA ALA A 159 -2.23 10.98 0.48
C ALA A 159 -1.18 10.00 1.03
N VAL A 160 -1.49 8.69 1.05
CA VAL A 160 -0.52 7.65 1.45
C VAL A 160 0.70 7.64 0.55
N ARG A 161 0.52 7.63 -0.79
CA ARG A 161 1.64 7.66 -1.73
C ARG A 161 2.55 8.87 -1.50
N ASN A 162 1.96 10.05 -1.37
CA ASN A 162 2.71 11.30 -1.19
C ASN A 162 3.46 11.30 0.15
N PHE A 163 2.86 10.79 1.22
CA PHE A 163 3.50 10.68 2.51
C PHE A 163 4.76 9.80 2.47
N PHE A 164 4.66 8.60 1.91
CA PHE A 164 5.80 7.68 1.83
C PHE A 164 6.86 8.16 0.83
N ALA A 165 6.47 8.76 -0.29
CA ALA A 165 7.43 9.36 -1.24
C ALA A 165 8.22 10.52 -0.63
N ALA A 166 7.56 11.38 0.16
CA ALA A 166 8.22 12.53 0.81
C ALA A 166 9.14 12.13 1.98
N ASN A 167 8.87 10.98 2.60
CA ASN A 167 9.58 10.58 3.80
C ASN A 167 10.72 9.59 3.55
N ASN A 168 10.90 9.06 2.32
CA ASN A 168 11.95 8.11 1.92
C ASN A 168 12.32 7.15 3.06
N VAL A 169 11.31 6.40 3.55
CA VAL A 169 11.42 5.66 4.83
C VAL A 169 12.50 4.59 4.78
N GLY A 170 12.86 4.13 3.56
CA GLY A 170 13.92 3.14 3.33
C GLY A 170 15.35 3.65 3.61
N ASP A 171 15.60 4.97 3.51
CA ASP A 171 16.95 5.55 3.65
C ASP A 171 17.25 6.10 5.06
N ARG A 172 16.28 6.07 5.97
CA ARG A 172 16.53 6.49 7.35
C ARG A 172 17.09 5.34 8.16
N VAL A 173 18.37 5.47 8.53
CA VAL A 173 19.04 4.66 9.56
C VAL A 173 18.06 4.47 10.73
N PRO A 174 17.86 3.22 11.21
CA PRO A 174 16.96 2.96 12.32
C PRO A 174 17.32 3.85 13.50
N TRP A 175 16.38 4.60 14.04
CA TRP A 175 16.55 5.53 15.17
C TRP A 175 17.05 4.89 16.47
N TRP A 176 17.15 3.56 16.54
CA TRP A 176 17.81 2.84 17.64
C TRP A 176 19.33 2.77 17.55
N GLY A 177 19.97 3.43 16.57
CA GLY A 177 21.41 3.43 16.34
C GLY A 177 22.15 4.58 17.00
N SER A 178 21.56 5.31 17.94
CA SER A 178 22.21 6.38 18.71
C SER A 178 21.97 6.14 20.21
N ALA A 179 22.79 5.28 20.81
CA ALA A 179 23.03 5.21 22.24
C ALA A 179 24.49 5.54 22.51
#